data_436b47f565b6e83d3f6913fbeee21ceb
#
_entry.id   436b47f565b6e83d3f6913fbeee21ceb
#
_cell.length_a   1.000
_cell.length_b   1.000
_cell.length_c   1.000
_cell.angle_alpha   90.00
_cell.angle_beta   90.00
_cell.angle_gamma   90.00
#
_symmetry.space_group_name_H-M   'P 1'
#
loop_
_entity.id
_entity.type
_entity.pdbx_description
1 polymer ?
#
loop_
_entity_poly.entity_id
_entity_poly.type
_entity_poly.pdbx_seq_one_letter_code
_entity_poly.pdbx_strand_id
1 'polypeptide(L)'
;MTAYTQGEAARILGVSRARLRSWERSALVRPSVRDGDRLAYGFRDLVCGKAILVLLDHGVPLRRIRRTVEAVRERIPELDEPVAQLRVWLDGSDRVVVRHGDALFEPDGQRVIDFTLSPPCPDDVAPLAPPSAGNGAAGASGDAERDPETALEWFERGCRLDSRPETFPQAIAAYERAIEADPDFADAHCNLGAVHHQQDRRAEARACYERALACEPSHVEAHLNLASLDEEEERPEAALAHYRAALRADPTRAEAHLAIALLYEKLALRRRAREHWRRYLQCAPSGAWAEVARRRLDEADPDASA
;
A
#
# COMPACT_ATOMS: atom_id res chain seq x y z
N MET A 1 -6.08 8.11 -24.44
CA MET A 1 -5.19 7.53 -23.40
C MET A 1 -6.10 7.10 -22.25
N THR A 2 -5.91 5.90 -21.73
CA THR A 2 -6.73 5.40 -20.61
C THR A 2 -6.30 6.16 -19.35
N ALA A 3 -7.24 6.85 -18.73
CA ALA A 3 -7.04 7.60 -17.50
C ALA A 3 -7.68 6.83 -16.33
N TYR A 4 -6.98 6.72 -15.22
CA TYR A 4 -7.43 6.02 -14.02
C TYR A 4 -7.60 7.00 -12.87
N THR A 5 -8.69 6.89 -12.16
CA THR A 5 -8.90 7.62 -10.90
C THR A 5 -7.90 7.14 -9.85
N GLN A 6 -7.70 7.92 -8.79
CA GLN A 6 -6.84 7.54 -7.67
C GLN A 6 -7.25 6.19 -7.04
N GLY A 7 -8.56 5.93 -6.94
CA GLY A 7 -9.08 4.67 -6.42
C GLY A 7 -8.77 3.46 -7.31
N GLU A 8 -8.89 3.63 -8.62
CA GLU A 8 -8.55 2.58 -9.60
C GLU A 8 -7.04 2.34 -9.64
N ALA A 9 -6.23 3.40 -9.64
CA ALA A 9 -4.77 3.29 -9.60
C ALA A 9 -4.30 2.57 -8.34
N ALA A 10 -4.83 2.91 -7.17
CA ALA A 10 -4.53 2.24 -5.91
C ALA A 10 -4.89 0.75 -5.95
N ARG A 11 -6.06 0.40 -6.52
CA ARG A 11 -6.50 -1.00 -6.70
C ARG A 11 -5.58 -1.78 -7.64
N ILE A 12 -5.21 -1.20 -8.79
CA ILE A 12 -4.32 -1.83 -9.77
C ILE A 12 -2.93 -2.08 -9.18
N LEU A 13 -2.45 -1.14 -8.36
CA LEU A 13 -1.15 -1.25 -7.70
C LEU A 13 -1.19 -2.15 -6.46
N GLY A 14 -2.38 -2.44 -5.91
CA GLY A 14 -2.52 -3.20 -4.67
C GLY A 14 -2.05 -2.41 -3.44
N VAL A 15 -2.24 -1.08 -3.44
CA VAL A 15 -1.85 -0.20 -2.33
C VAL A 15 -3.05 0.58 -1.80
N SER A 16 -2.96 1.07 -0.56
CA SER A 16 -3.99 1.96 -0.03
C SER A 16 -4.01 3.31 -0.76
N ARG A 17 -5.16 3.99 -0.77
CA ARG A 17 -5.28 5.34 -1.35
C ARG A 17 -4.37 6.35 -0.64
N ALA A 18 -4.19 6.18 0.67
CA ALA A 18 -3.30 7.05 1.45
C ALA A 18 -1.83 6.85 1.05
N ARG A 19 -1.39 5.62 0.85
CA ARG A 19 -0.05 5.32 0.35
C ARG A 19 0.18 5.96 -1.02
N LEU A 20 -0.78 5.86 -1.92
CA LEU A 20 -0.69 6.48 -3.25
C LEU A 20 -0.66 8.02 -3.14
N ARG A 21 -1.51 8.64 -2.28
CA ARG A 21 -1.48 10.09 -1.99
C ARG A 21 -0.14 10.55 -1.42
N SER A 22 0.48 9.74 -0.57
CA SER A 22 1.81 10.05 -0.04
C SER A 22 2.88 10.04 -1.12
N TRP A 23 2.79 9.09 -2.07
CA TRP A 23 3.68 9.07 -3.22
C TRP A 23 3.46 10.27 -4.15
N GLU A 24 2.22 10.75 -4.30
CA GLU A 24 1.92 12.01 -5.00
C GLU A 24 2.56 13.20 -4.30
N ARG A 25 2.33 13.35 -3.00
CA ARG A 25 2.89 14.47 -2.21
C ARG A 25 4.41 14.51 -2.26
N SER A 26 5.05 13.35 -2.24
CA SER A 26 6.51 13.22 -2.35
C SER A 26 7.01 13.19 -3.80
N ALA A 27 6.13 13.43 -4.76
CA ALA A 27 6.44 13.44 -6.18
C ALA A 27 7.12 12.16 -6.72
N LEU A 28 6.98 11.03 -6.01
CA LEU A 28 7.44 9.73 -6.49
C LEU A 28 6.59 9.22 -7.64
N VAL A 29 5.26 9.34 -7.52
CA VAL A 29 4.30 9.08 -8.59
C VAL A 29 3.45 10.31 -8.76
N ARG A 30 3.34 10.84 -9.98
CA ARG A 30 2.54 12.03 -10.29
C ARG A 30 1.46 11.64 -11.29
N PRO A 31 0.18 12.00 -11.04
CA PRO A 31 -0.85 11.83 -12.05
C PRO A 31 -0.52 12.71 -13.26
N SER A 32 -0.36 12.10 -14.43
CA SER A 32 0.15 12.75 -15.64
C SER A 32 -0.95 13.05 -16.67
N VAL A 33 -2.14 12.51 -16.51
CA VAL A 33 -3.26 12.64 -17.45
C VAL A 33 -4.31 13.58 -16.88
N ARG A 34 -4.91 14.42 -17.75
CA ARG A 34 -6.09 15.20 -17.41
C ARG A 34 -7.35 14.51 -17.93
N ASP A 35 -8.30 14.29 -17.03
CA ASP A 35 -9.64 13.82 -17.33
C ASP A 35 -10.64 14.91 -16.89
N GLY A 36 -11.05 15.75 -17.85
CA GLY A 36 -11.75 17.01 -17.56
C GLY A 36 -10.90 17.95 -16.70
N ASP A 37 -11.44 18.42 -15.58
CA ASP A 37 -10.72 19.30 -14.62
C ASP A 37 -9.90 18.53 -13.57
N ARG A 38 -9.90 17.20 -13.59
CA ARG A 38 -9.22 16.38 -12.59
C ARG A 38 -7.94 15.77 -13.15
N LEU A 39 -6.93 15.70 -12.29
CA LEU A 39 -5.74 14.92 -12.56
C LEU A 39 -6.04 13.43 -12.37
N ALA A 40 -5.61 12.61 -13.32
CA ALA A 40 -5.80 11.17 -13.34
C ALA A 40 -4.48 10.48 -13.64
N TYR A 41 -4.38 9.20 -13.30
CA TYR A 41 -3.18 8.39 -13.54
C TYR A 41 -3.21 7.81 -14.95
N GLY A 42 -2.12 7.96 -15.67
CA GLY A 42 -1.88 7.28 -16.93
C GLY A 42 -1.22 5.91 -16.73
N PHE A 43 -1.08 5.15 -17.81
CA PHE A 43 -0.38 3.87 -17.78
C PHE A 43 1.06 4.00 -17.27
N ARG A 44 1.76 5.07 -17.62
CA ARG A 44 3.14 5.33 -17.17
C ARG A 44 3.22 5.53 -15.65
N ASP A 45 2.25 6.25 -15.08
CA ASP A 45 2.20 6.49 -13.64
C ASP A 45 2.03 5.16 -12.87
N LEU A 46 1.23 4.23 -13.42
CA LEU A 46 1.08 2.89 -12.87
C LEU A 46 2.37 2.06 -12.96
N VAL A 47 3.12 2.20 -14.06
CA VAL A 47 4.44 1.57 -14.21
C VAL A 47 5.41 2.10 -13.15
N CYS A 48 5.42 3.41 -12.89
CA CYS A 48 6.20 4.01 -11.81
C CYS A 48 5.81 3.45 -10.44
N GLY A 49 4.51 3.40 -10.14
CA GLY A 49 4.02 2.81 -8.90
C GLY A 49 4.44 1.35 -8.74
N LYS A 50 4.36 0.56 -9.82
CA LYS A 50 4.79 -0.85 -9.80
C LYS A 50 6.29 -0.99 -9.59
N ALA A 51 7.10 -0.13 -10.20
CA ALA A 51 8.56 -0.12 -10.00
C ALA A 51 8.93 0.17 -8.54
N ILE A 52 8.23 1.11 -7.88
CA ILE A 52 8.42 1.39 -6.45
C ILE A 52 8.11 0.15 -5.62
N LEU A 53 7.00 -0.55 -5.89
CA LEU A 53 6.63 -1.77 -5.16
C LEU A 53 7.69 -2.85 -5.30
N VAL A 54 8.20 -3.08 -6.50
CA VAL A 54 9.28 -4.05 -6.74
C VAL A 54 10.53 -3.69 -5.92
N LEU A 55 10.90 -2.41 -5.85
CA LEU A 55 12.04 -1.97 -5.06
C LEU A 55 11.82 -2.19 -3.56
N LEU A 56 10.61 -1.92 -3.07
CA LEU A 56 10.24 -2.14 -1.68
C LEU A 56 10.22 -3.64 -1.33
N ASP A 57 9.72 -4.49 -2.22
CA ASP A 57 9.72 -5.96 -2.06
C ASP A 57 11.16 -6.52 -1.98
N HIS A 58 12.12 -5.86 -2.64
CA HIS A 58 13.55 -6.18 -2.53
C HIS A 58 14.23 -5.54 -1.32
N GLY A 59 13.47 -4.96 -0.40
CA GLY A 59 14.00 -4.39 0.85
C GLY A 59 14.61 -2.99 0.70
N VAL A 60 14.50 -2.34 -0.46
CA VAL A 60 15.01 -0.98 -0.65
C VAL A 60 14.10 0.02 0.08
N PRO A 61 14.59 0.73 1.10
CA PRO A 61 13.76 1.66 1.85
C PRO A 61 13.27 2.82 0.99
N LEU A 62 12.03 3.27 1.20
CA LEU A 62 11.38 4.32 0.42
C LEU A 62 12.19 5.62 0.38
N ARG A 63 12.87 5.96 1.49
CA ARG A 63 13.77 7.11 1.59
C ARG A 63 14.91 7.03 0.56
N ARG A 64 15.49 5.83 0.39
CA ARG A 64 16.55 5.63 -0.61
C ARG A 64 16.01 5.80 -2.03
N ILE A 65 14.81 5.27 -2.29
CA ILE A 65 14.13 5.45 -3.58
C ILE A 65 13.91 6.95 -3.85
N ARG A 66 13.43 7.72 -2.86
CA ARG A 66 13.21 9.18 -2.98
C ARG A 66 14.51 9.92 -3.29
N ARG A 67 15.56 9.71 -2.49
CA ARG A 67 16.88 10.32 -2.73
C ARG A 67 17.41 10.03 -4.12
N THR A 68 17.29 8.78 -4.56
CA THR A 68 17.71 8.38 -5.91
C THR A 68 16.92 9.12 -6.97
N VAL A 69 15.60 9.20 -6.85
CA VAL A 69 14.72 9.90 -7.79
C VAL A 69 15.03 11.38 -7.85
N GLU A 70 15.24 12.02 -6.70
CA GLU A 70 15.61 13.44 -6.60
C GLU A 70 16.97 13.72 -7.23
N ALA A 71 17.99 12.93 -6.88
CA ALA A 71 19.33 13.08 -7.43
C ALA A 71 19.36 12.89 -8.96
N VAL A 72 18.56 11.97 -9.47
CA VAL A 72 18.43 11.74 -10.92
C VAL A 72 17.71 12.91 -11.60
N ARG A 73 16.66 13.45 -11.02
CA ARG A 73 15.97 14.64 -11.57
C ARG A 73 16.87 15.86 -11.63
N GLU A 74 17.73 16.06 -10.65
CA GLU A 74 18.68 17.16 -10.63
C GLU A 74 19.78 17.03 -11.69
N ARG A 75 20.25 15.81 -11.93
CA ARG A 75 21.39 15.54 -12.82
C ARG A 75 21.00 15.27 -14.26
N ILE A 76 19.81 14.73 -14.48
CA ILE A 76 19.29 14.38 -15.80
C ILE A 76 17.88 14.98 -15.93
N PRO A 77 17.76 16.32 -16.10
CA PRO A 77 16.45 16.99 -16.17
C PRO A 77 15.61 16.53 -17.37
N GLU A 78 16.23 15.97 -18.39
CA GLU A 78 15.59 15.48 -19.61
C GLU A 78 14.90 14.11 -19.40
N LEU A 79 15.09 13.48 -18.24
CA LEU A 79 14.48 12.19 -17.93
C LEU A 79 13.06 12.42 -17.40
N ASP A 80 12.06 12.26 -18.25
CA ASP A 80 10.65 12.52 -17.94
C ASP A 80 10.14 11.73 -16.73
N GLU A 81 10.62 10.50 -16.51
CA GLU A 81 10.16 9.63 -15.41
C GLU A 81 11.29 8.74 -14.86
N PRO A 82 12.12 9.26 -13.95
CA PRO A 82 13.26 8.49 -13.41
C PRO A 82 12.85 7.21 -12.68
N VAL A 83 11.67 7.18 -12.05
CA VAL A 83 11.20 6.00 -11.29
C VAL A 83 10.97 4.79 -12.20
N ALA A 84 10.44 4.98 -13.41
CA ALA A 84 10.19 3.88 -14.34
C ALA A 84 11.47 3.21 -14.84
N GLN A 85 12.61 3.89 -14.69
CA GLN A 85 13.92 3.43 -15.14
C GLN A 85 14.81 2.92 -14.01
N LEU A 86 14.33 3.00 -12.76
CA LEU A 86 15.04 2.42 -11.62
C LEU A 86 15.17 0.90 -11.75
N ARG A 87 16.35 0.39 -11.44
CA ARG A 87 16.63 -1.05 -11.34
C ARG A 87 17.33 -1.32 -10.01
N VAL A 88 17.08 -2.49 -9.46
CA VAL A 88 17.83 -2.99 -8.29
C VAL A 88 18.93 -3.87 -8.81
N TRP A 89 20.14 -3.58 -8.40
CA TRP A 89 21.29 -4.44 -8.63
C TRP A 89 21.45 -5.40 -7.46
N LEU A 90 21.26 -6.68 -7.71
CA LEU A 90 21.32 -7.73 -6.68
C LEU A 90 22.72 -8.38 -6.67
N ASP A 91 23.75 -7.60 -6.44
CA ASP A 91 25.12 -8.11 -6.23
C ASP A 91 25.48 -8.32 -4.75
N GLY A 92 24.47 -8.33 -3.87
CA GLY A 92 24.64 -8.42 -2.42
C GLY A 92 24.86 -7.08 -1.72
N SER A 93 24.81 -5.95 -2.44
CA SER A 93 25.06 -4.61 -1.90
C SER A 93 23.82 -3.69 -1.87
N ASP A 94 22.61 -4.20 -2.19
CA ASP A 94 21.36 -3.44 -2.24
C ASP A 94 21.44 -2.11 -3.02
N ARG A 95 22.19 -2.09 -4.11
CA ARG A 95 22.39 -0.88 -4.89
C ARG A 95 21.19 -0.57 -5.77
N VAL A 96 20.77 0.70 -5.76
CA VAL A 96 19.75 1.21 -6.68
C VAL A 96 20.47 1.91 -7.82
N VAL A 97 20.22 1.48 -9.03
CA VAL A 97 20.81 2.09 -10.25
C VAL A 97 19.71 2.60 -11.17
N VAL A 98 20.04 3.61 -11.95
CA VAL A 98 19.16 4.18 -12.98
C VAL A 98 19.70 3.83 -14.35
N ARG A 99 18.84 3.30 -15.20
CA ARG A 99 19.16 3.06 -16.59
C ARG A 99 18.86 4.30 -17.43
N HIS A 100 19.87 4.78 -18.16
CA HIS A 100 19.70 5.85 -19.14
C HIS A 100 20.38 5.43 -20.45
N GLY A 101 19.57 5.15 -21.47
CA GLY A 101 20.04 4.49 -22.70
C GLY A 101 20.60 3.10 -22.39
N ASP A 102 21.81 2.81 -22.85
CA ASP A 102 22.50 1.54 -22.60
C ASP A 102 23.41 1.58 -21.36
N ALA A 103 23.46 2.68 -20.63
CA ALA A 103 24.29 2.84 -19.45
C ALA A 103 23.48 2.78 -18.14
N LEU A 104 24.12 2.23 -17.11
CA LEU A 104 23.60 2.18 -15.74
C LEU A 104 24.41 3.17 -14.88
N PHE A 105 23.73 3.92 -14.04
CA PHE A 105 24.34 4.93 -13.17
C PHE A 105 23.88 4.74 -11.72
N GLU A 106 24.78 4.92 -10.77
CA GLU A 106 24.42 5.15 -9.37
C GLU A 106 23.87 6.58 -9.18
N PRO A 107 23.14 6.86 -8.09
CA PRO A 107 22.58 8.19 -7.80
C PRO A 107 23.64 9.28 -7.68
N ASP A 108 24.88 8.90 -7.35
CA ASP A 108 26.04 9.81 -7.28
C ASP A 108 26.62 10.17 -8.65
N GLY A 109 26.12 9.54 -9.71
CA GLY A 109 26.53 9.75 -11.10
C GLY A 109 27.65 8.83 -11.56
N GLN A 110 28.10 7.88 -10.76
CA GLN A 110 29.04 6.87 -11.19
C GLN A 110 28.37 5.91 -12.18
N ARG A 111 29.07 5.60 -13.27
CA ARG A 111 28.62 4.60 -14.24
C ARG A 111 28.88 3.21 -13.71
N VAL A 112 27.81 2.39 -13.66
CA VAL A 112 27.92 0.97 -13.29
C VAL A 112 28.17 0.16 -14.55
N ILE A 113 29.22 -0.66 -14.56
CA ILE A 113 29.53 -1.57 -15.65
C ILE A 113 28.77 -2.88 -15.39
N ASP A 114 27.88 -3.21 -16.31
CA ASP A 114 27.11 -4.46 -16.26
C ASP A 114 27.90 -5.58 -16.97
N PHE A 115 28.54 -6.43 -16.20
CA PHE A 115 29.26 -7.57 -16.70
C PHE A 115 28.35 -8.73 -17.17
N THR A 116 27.04 -8.64 -16.99
CA THR A 116 26.09 -9.69 -17.40
C THR A 116 25.62 -9.52 -18.82
N LEU A 117 25.81 -8.35 -19.44
CA LEU A 117 25.30 -8.01 -20.78
C LEU A 117 26.29 -8.23 -21.94
N SER A 118 27.59 -8.37 -21.67
CA SER A 118 28.57 -8.80 -22.69
C SER A 118 29.91 -9.16 -22.01
N PRO A 119 30.57 -10.24 -22.39
CA PRO A 119 31.93 -10.47 -21.92
C PRO A 119 32.84 -9.36 -22.50
N PRO A 120 33.76 -8.80 -21.68
CA PRO A 120 34.69 -7.79 -22.18
C PRO A 120 35.57 -8.38 -23.27
N CYS A 121 35.77 -7.64 -24.36
CA CYS A 121 36.80 -7.96 -25.32
C CYS A 121 38.17 -7.98 -24.65
N PRO A 122 39.04 -8.95 -24.97
CA PRO A 122 40.33 -9.11 -24.29
C PRO A 122 41.33 -7.95 -24.39
N ASP A 123 41.06 -6.99 -25.26
CA ASP A 123 41.99 -5.89 -25.56
C ASP A 123 41.76 -4.61 -24.76
N ASP A 124 40.73 -4.56 -23.86
CA ASP A 124 40.38 -3.34 -23.10
C ASP A 124 40.81 -3.38 -21.62
N VAL A 125 41.61 -4.34 -21.18
CA VAL A 125 42.01 -4.47 -19.78
C VAL A 125 43.36 -3.83 -19.56
N ALA A 126 43.37 -2.56 -19.17
CA ALA A 126 44.56 -1.98 -18.53
C ALA A 126 44.72 -2.57 -17.14
N PRO A 127 45.95 -3.03 -16.73
CA PRO A 127 46.14 -3.64 -15.44
C PRO A 127 45.95 -2.59 -14.31
N LEU A 128 44.94 -2.80 -13.49
CA LEU A 128 44.76 -2.04 -12.24
C LEU A 128 45.84 -2.46 -11.25
N ALA A 129 46.63 -1.50 -10.79
CA ALA A 129 47.55 -1.68 -9.70
C ALA A 129 46.81 -2.08 -8.41
N PRO A 130 47.33 -2.99 -7.59
CA PRO A 130 46.68 -3.40 -6.36
C PRO A 130 46.58 -2.23 -5.38
N PRO A 131 45.47 -2.07 -4.66
CA PRO A 131 45.36 -1.03 -3.65
C PRO A 131 46.34 -1.30 -2.53
N SER A 132 47.16 -0.29 -2.20
CA SER A 132 48.07 -0.29 -1.07
C SER A 132 47.29 -0.50 0.23
N ALA A 133 47.70 -1.48 1.02
CA ALA A 133 47.21 -1.70 2.35
C ALA A 133 47.46 -0.47 3.24
N GLY A 134 46.45 0.32 3.48
CA GLY A 134 46.41 1.37 4.48
C GLY A 134 45.78 0.83 5.76
N ASN A 135 46.60 0.56 6.76
CA ASN A 135 46.19 0.39 8.16
C ASN A 135 45.47 1.66 8.62
N GLY A 136 44.32 1.51 9.24
CA GLY A 136 43.71 2.66 9.86
C GLY A 136 42.47 2.34 10.68
N ALA A 137 42.70 1.96 11.93
CA ALA A 137 41.95 2.30 13.12
C ALA A 137 40.40 2.12 13.11
N ALA A 138 39.97 1.18 13.94
CA ALA A 138 38.72 1.23 14.64
C ALA A 138 38.50 2.64 15.25
N GLY A 139 37.44 3.28 14.92
CA GLY A 139 37.12 4.57 15.47
C GLY A 139 35.67 4.97 15.18
N ALA A 140 34.89 4.85 16.24
CA ALA A 140 33.71 5.65 16.52
C ALA A 140 32.53 5.58 15.53
N SER A 141 31.50 4.84 15.95
CA SER A 141 30.10 5.22 15.84
C SER A 141 29.91 6.74 15.71
N GLY A 142 29.90 7.24 14.50
CA GLY A 142 29.25 8.50 14.20
C GLY A 142 27.77 8.20 14.10
N ASP A 143 26.98 8.57 15.10
CA ASP A 143 25.58 8.87 14.97
C ASP A 143 25.45 9.99 13.94
N ALA A 144 25.49 9.62 12.65
CA ALA A 144 24.94 10.51 11.64
C ALA A 144 23.51 10.77 12.07
N GLU A 145 23.17 12.00 12.40
CA GLU A 145 21.82 12.47 12.67
C GLU A 145 20.92 11.88 11.57
N ARG A 146 20.25 10.79 11.90
CA ARG A 146 19.17 10.27 11.07
C ARG A 146 18.11 11.35 11.15
N ASP A 147 17.82 12.00 10.01
CA ASP A 147 16.61 12.78 9.92
C ASP A 147 15.46 11.95 10.51
N PRO A 148 14.58 12.54 11.31
CA PRO A 148 13.50 11.80 11.95
C PRO A 148 12.71 11.01 10.90
N GLU A 149 12.50 9.72 11.14
CA GLU A 149 11.71 8.87 10.24
C GLU A 149 10.32 9.52 10.04
N THR A 150 9.84 9.58 8.81
CA THR A 150 8.55 10.19 8.49
C THR A 150 7.40 9.30 8.99
N ALA A 151 6.22 9.90 9.17
CA ALA A 151 5.00 9.15 9.53
C ALA A 151 4.76 7.95 8.60
N LEU A 152 5.03 8.12 7.30
CA LEU A 152 4.87 7.04 6.33
C LEU A 152 5.90 5.92 6.50
N GLU A 153 7.15 6.24 6.78
CA GLU A 153 8.20 5.23 7.00
C GLU A 153 7.88 4.37 8.22
N TRP A 154 7.39 4.99 9.30
CA TRP A 154 6.90 4.29 10.47
C TRP A 154 5.67 3.44 10.17
N PHE A 155 4.71 3.97 9.42
CA PHE A 155 3.52 3.22 8.99
C PHE A 155 3.90 1.99 8.15
N GLU A 156 4.77 2.14 7.15
CA GLU A 156 5.24 1.02 6.33
C GLU A 156 5.99 -0.04 7.15
N ARG A 157 6.73 0.39 8.17
CA ARG A 157 7.36 -0.52 9.12
C ARG A 157 6.32 -1.30 9.93
N GLY A 158 5.27 -0.63 10.40
CA GLY A 158 4.12 -1.27 11.05
C GLY A 158 3.49 -2.34 10.16
N CYS A 159 3.19 -2.01 8.89
CA CYS A 159 2.61 -2.93 7.91
C CYS A 159 3.47 -4.18 7.61
N ARG A 160 4.77 -4.10 7.78
CA ARG A 160 5.65 -5.29 7.65
C ARG A 160 5.62 -6.19 8.88
N LEU A 161 5.23 -5.65 10.02
CA LEU A 161 5.30 -6.31 11.33
C LEU A 161 3.95 -6.84 11.81
N ASP A 162 2.83 -6.37 11.25
CA ASP A 162 1.47 -6.67 11.71
C ASP A 162 0.89 -8.01 11.21
N SER A 163 1.68 -8.75 10.44
CA SER A 163 1.25 -10.06 9.89
C SER A 163 1.52 -11.24 10.83
N ARG A 164 2.27 -11.05 11.90
CA ARG A 164 2.69 -12.12 12.83
C ARG A 164 2.46 -11.71 14.27
N PRO A 165 1.82 -12.56 15.09
CA PRO A 165 1.58 -12.26 16.51
C PRO A 165 2.83 -11.91 17.31
N GLU A 166 3.97 -12.53 16.98
CA GLU A 166 5.25 -12.30 17.67
C GLU A 166 5.79 -10.89 17.46
N THR A 167 5.40 -10.25 16.36
CA THR A 167 5.85 -8.89 15.99
C THR A 167 4.83 -7.80 16.29
N PHE A 168 3.64 -8.13 16.83
CA PHE A 168 2.61 -7.14 17.17
C PHE A 168 3.09 -6.01 18.08
N PRO A 169 3.89 -6.25 19.16
CA PRO A 169 4.40 -5.13 19.97
C PRO A 169 5.24 -4.13 19.17
N GLN A 170 5.99 -4.62 18.20
CA GLN A 170 6.81 -3.80 17.32
C GLN A 170 5.96 -3.07 16.26
N ALA A 171 4.90 -3.71 15.75
CA ALA A 171 3.94 -3.10 14.83
C ALA A 171 3.19 -1.95 15.53
N ILE A 172 2.72 -2.17 16.76
CA ILE A 172 2.05 -1.14 17.59
C ILE A 172 2.98 0.06 17.76
N ALA A 173 4.22 -0.17 18.22
CA ALA A 173 5.18 0.92 18.41
C ALA A 173 5.45 1.70 17.11
N ALA A 174 5.49 1.01 15.96
CA ALA A 174 5.69 1.64 14.67
C ALA A 174 4.48 2.50 14.25
N TYR A 175 3.24 2.00 14.44
CA TYR A 175 2.04 2.78 14.16
C TYR A 175 1.88 3.98 15.10
N GLU A 176 2.22 3.83 16.39
CA GLU A 176 2.23 4.93 17.37
C GLU A 176 3.21 6.02 16.93
N ARG A 177 4.41 5.66 16.47
CA ARG A 177 5.37 6.61 15.91
C ARG A 177 4.87 7.29 14.64
N ALA A 178 4.16 6.56 13.78
CA ALA A 178 3.53 7.15 12.60
C ALA A 178 2.48 8.20 13.00
N ILE A 179 1.68 7.92 14.02
CA ILE A 179 0.66 8.83 14.57
C ILE A 179 1.29 10.02 15.30
N GLU A 180 2.39 9.83 16.04
CA GLU A 180 3.15 10.93 16.64
C GLU A 180 3.68 11.91 15.58
N ALA A 181 4.14 11.39 14.44
CA ALA A 181 4.65 12.21 13.34
C ALA A 181 3.54 12.85 12.48
N ASP A 182 2.39 12.20 12.34
CA ASP A 182 1.19 12.72 11.65
C ASP A 182 -0.07 12.26 12.40
N PRO A 183 -0.60 13.08 13.33
CA PRO A 183 -1.78 12.74 14.13
C PRO A 183 -3.07 12.51 13.32
N ASP A 184 -3.13 13.01 12.09
CA ASP A 184 -4.28 12.86 11.19
C ASP A 184 -4.11 11.70 10.18
N PHE A 185 -3.13 10.83 10.39
CA PHE A 185 -2.88 9.69 9.53
C PHE A 185 -3.91 8.57 9.78
N ALA A 186 -5.04 8.64 9.08
CA ALA A 186 -6.19 7.74 9.26
C ALA A 186 -5.82 6.25 9.10
N ASP A 187 -5.00 5.89 8.09
CA ASP A 187 -4.58 4.49 7.91
C ASP A 187 -3.75 3.97 9.08
N ALA A 188 -2.91 4.80 9.71
CA ALA A 188 -2.10 4.39 10.85
C ALA A 188 -3.00 4.09 12.06
N HIS A 189 -3.99 4.94 12.32
CA HIS A 189 -5.00 4.67 13.34
C HIS A 189 -5.80 3.40 13.04
N CYS A 190 -6.22 3.20 11.79
CA CYS A 190 -6.97 2.02 11.38
C CYS A 190 -6.16 0.72 11.56
N ASN A 191 -4.90 0.70 11.11
CA ASN A 191 -4.05 -0.48 11.23
C ASN A 191 -3.64 -0.77 12.68
N LEU A 192 -3.40 0.26 13.50
CA LEU A 192 -3.21 0.09 14.93
C LEU A 192 -4.42 -0.57 15.58
N GLY A 193 -5.63 -0.12 15.22
CA GLY A 193 -6.89 -0.73 15.64
C GLY A 193 -7.00 -2.20 15.23
N ALA A 194 -6.59 -2.54 14.01
CA ALA A 194 -6.60 -3.92 13.53
C ALA A 194 -5.65 -4.84 14.33
N VAL A 195 -4.46 -4.35 14.70
CA VAL A 195 -3.54 -5.11 15.57
C VAL A 195 -4.13 -5.30 16.98
N HIS A 196 -4.76 -4.26 17.54
CA HIS A 196 -5.46 -4.40 18.83
C HIS A 196 -6.62 -5.40 18.76
N HIS A 197 -7.40 -5.38 17.66
CA HIS A 197 -8.50 -6.31 17.45
C HIS A 197 -8.01 -7.75 17.38
N GLN A 198 -6.91 -8.02 16.65
CA GLN A 198 -6.28 -9.35 16.60
C GLN A 198 -5.77 -9.84 17.96
N GLN A 199 -5.51 -8.93 18.89
CA GLN A 199 -5.15 -9.24 20.29
C GLN A 199 -6.35 -9.33 21.23
N ASP A 200 -7.58 -9.31 20.71
CA ASP A 200 -8.85 -9.26 21.46
C ASP A 200 -8.98 -8.04 22.38
N ARG A 201 -8.23 -6.97 22.10
CA ARG A 201 -8.31 -5.67 22.77
C ARG A 201 -9.36 -4.79 22.08
N ARG A 202 -10.63 -5.15 22.26
CA ARG A 202 -11.75 -4.57 21.51
C ARG A 202 -11.97 -3.10 21.78
N ALA A 203 -11.78 -2.65 23.03
CA ALA A 203 -11.98 -1.25 23.39
C ALA A 203 -10.92 -0.34 22.75
N GLU A 204 -9.66 -0.76 22.75
CA GLU A 204 -8.56 -0.06 22.11
C GLU A 204 -8.73 -0.06 20.59
N ALA A 205 -9.13 -1.19 20.01
CA ALA A 205 -9.42 -1.29 18.58
C ALA A 205 -10.50 -0.30 18.16
N ARG A 206 -11.62 -0.25 18.90
CA ARG A 206 -12.72 0.68 18.64
C ARG A 206 -12.24 2.14 18.68
N ALA A 207 -11.51 2.52 19.73
CA ALA A 207 -10.99 3.88 19.86
C ALA A 207 -10.09 4.27 18.67
N CYS A 208 -9.25 3.35 18.20
CA CYS A 208 -8.39 3.58 17.04
C CYS A 208 -9.20 3.74 15.73
N TYR A 209 -10.20 2.89 15.49
CA TYR A 209 -11.06 3.01 14.32
C TYR A 209 -11.89 4.29 14.31
N GLU A 210 -12.44 4.68 15.48
CA GLU A 210 -13.15 5.94 15.64
C GLU A 210 -12.24 7.14 15.38
N ARG A 211 -10.98 7.06 15.81
CA ARG A 211 -9.98 8.08 15.53
C ARG A 211 -9.65 8.14 14.03
N ALA A 212 -9.52 6.99 13.35
CA ALA A 212 -9.36 6.95 11.90
C ALA A 212 -10.52 7.65 11.18
N LEU A 213 -11.77 7.42 11.61
CA LEU A 213 -12.95 8.08 11.05
C LEU A 213 -13.05 9.57 11.40
N ALA A 214 -12.49 10.00 12.55
CA ALA A 214 -12.40 11.42 12.88
C ALA A 214 -11.43 12.14 11.92
N CYS A 215 -10.35 11.49 11.51
CA CYS A 215 -9.39 12.02 10.54
C CYS A 215 -9.93 11.93 9.10
N GLU A 216 -10.54 10.81 8.73
CA GLU A 216 -11.13 10.59 7.39
C GLU A 216 -12.51 9.93 7.53
N PRO A 217 -13.62 10.71 7.54
CA PRO A 217 -14.97 10.18 7.71
C PRO A 217 -15.44 9.20 6.63
N SER A 218 -14.75 9.13 5.50
CA SER A 218 -15.02 8.19 4.41
C SER A 218 -14.06 7.01 4.35
N HIS A 219 -13.30 6.75 5.42
CA HIS A 219 -12.33 5.67 5.46
C HIS A 219 -13.02 4.30 5.46
N VAL A 220 -12.96 3.61 4.33
CA VAL A 220 -13.71 2.37 4.08
C VAL A 220 -13.31 1.26 5.05
N GLU A 221 -12.02 1.03 5.23
CA GLU A 221 -11.48 -0.02 6.08
C GLU A 221 -11.85 0.18 7.55
N ALA A 222 -11.82 1.42 8.04
CA ALA A 222 -12.22 1.73 9.42
C ALA A 222 -13.72 1.46 9.64
N HIS A 223 -14.56 1.79 8.67
CA HIS A 223 -15.97 1.43 8.73
C HIS A 223 -16.20 -0.08 8.70
N LEU A 224 -15.50 -0.84 7.85
CA LEU A 224 -15.60 -2.29 7.79
C LEU A 224 -15.17 -2.94 9.11
N ASN A 225 -14.07 -2.48 9.69
CA ASN A 225 -13.53 -3.00 10.94
C ASN A 225 -14.45 -2.69 12.13
N LEU A 226 -15.01 -1.47 12.21
CA LEU A 226 -16.01 -1.14 13.24
C LEU A 226 -17.27 -1.98 13.08
N ALA A 227 -17.72 -2.22 11.86
CA ALA A 227 -18.89 -3.06 11.62
C ALA A 227 -18.63 -4.51 12.07
N SER A 228 -17.44 -5.06 11.79
CA SER A 228 -17.05 -6.39 12.25
C SER A 228 -17.05 -6.46 13.79
N LEU A 229 -16.47 -5.45 14.43
CA LEU A 229 -16.44 -5.37 15.89
C LEU A 229 -17.85 -5.24 16.49
N ASP A 230 -18.75 -4.48 15.85
CA ASP A 230 -20.16 -4.38 16.25
C ASP A 230 -20.92 -5.71 16.08
N GLU A 231 -20.60 -6.51 15.05
CA GLU A 231 -21.19 -7.86 14.91
C GLU A 231 -20.73 -8.80 16.02
N GLU A 232 -19.45 -8.74 16.40
CA GLU A 232 -18.91 -9.54 17.51
C GLU A 232 -19.51 -9.14 18.87
N GLU A 233 -19.88 -7.87 19.02
CA GLU A 233 -20.53 -7.34 20.21
C GLU A 233 -22.08 -7.44 20.16
N GLU A 234 -22.61 -8.22 19.20
CA GLU A 234 -24.05 -8.46 19.00
C GLU A 234 -24.86 -7.15 18.79
N ARG A 235 -24.29 -6.17 18.08
CA ARG A 235 -24.91 -4.89 17.73
C ARG A 235 -25.19 -4.76 16.23
N PRO A 236 -26.12 -5.56 15.68
CA PRO A 236 -26.32 -5.67 14.23
C PRO A 236 -26.75 -4.36 13.55
N GLU A 237 -27.49 -3.49 14.25
CA GLU A 237 -27.92 -2.20 13.70
C GLU A 237 -26.73 -1.25 13.52
N ALA A 238 -25.79 -1.23 14.47
CA ALA A 238 -24.57 -0.44 14.40
C ALA A 238 -23.67 -0.98 13.26
N ALA A 239 -23.50 -2.30 13.19
CA ALA A 239 -22.75 -2.95 12.13
C ALA A 239 -23.30 -2.57 10.74
N LEU A 240 -24.64 -2.66 10.54
CA LEU A 240 -25.28 -2.26 9.29
C LEU A 240 -25.07 -0.77 8.96
N ALA A 241 -25.06 0.11 9.97
CA ALA A 241 -24.78 1.53 9.76
C ALA A 241 -23.37 1.76 9.22
N HIS A 242 -22.38 1.09 9.81
CA HIS A 242 -20.99 1.17 9.37
C HIS A 242 -20.77 0.52 8.00
N TYR A 243 -21.30 -0.67 7.72
CA TYR A 243 -21.21 -1.28 6.38
C TYR A 243 -21.83 -0.38 5.30
N ARG A 244 -22.97 0.25 5.59
CA ARG A 244 -23.58 1.20 4.64
C ARG A 244 -22.74 2.45 4.46
N ALA A 245 -22.03 2.91 5.49
CA ALA A 245 -21.09 4.02 5.38
C ALA A 245 -19.90 3.65 4.49
N ALA A 246 -19.34 2.44 4.65
CA ALA A 246 -18.32 1.90 3.75
C ALA A 246 -18.79 1.87 2.28
N LEU A 247 -20.03 1.41 2.03
CA LEU A 247 -20.61 1.38 0.67
C LEU A 247 -20.93 2.76 0.11
N ARG A 248 -21.21 3.78 0.94
CA ARG A 248 -21.31 5.16 0.46
C ARG A 248 -19.98 5.71 -0.03
N ALA A 249 -18.88 5.32 0.63
CA ALA A 249 -17.53 5.71 0.24
C ALA A 249 -17.00 4.89 -0.97
N ASP A 250 -17.27 3.58 -0.99
CA ASP A 250 -16.94 2.69 -2.11
C ASP A 250 -18.10 1.72 -2.41
N PRO A 251 -19.00 2.07 -3.34
CA PRO A 251 -20.14 1.21 -3.70
C PRO A 251 -19.76 -0.14 -4.33
N THR A 252 -18.51 -0.33 -4.71
CA THR A 252 -18.01 -1.55 -5.34
C THR A 252 -17.27 -2.47 -4.38
N ARG A 253 -17.30 -2.17 -3.07
CA ARG A 253 -16.63 -2.97 -2.06
C ARG A 253 -17.34 -4.29 -1.84
N ALA A 254 -16.80 -5.35 -2.44
CA ALA A 254 -17.41 -6.68 -2.38
C ALA A 254 -17.56 -7.19 -0.93
N GLU A 255 -16.55 -6.98 -0.08
CA GLU A 255 -16.56 -7.41 1.30
C GLU A 255 -17.73 -6.81 2.09
N ALA A 256 -18.06 -5.54 1.86
CA ALA A 256 -19.19 -4.88 2.52
C ALA A 256 -20.53 -5.51 2.08
N HIS A 257 -20.69 -5.80 0.79
CA HIS A 257 -21.90 -6.47 0.29
C HIS A 257 -22.02 -7.90 0.86
N LEU A 258 -20.93 -8.64 0.90
CA LEU A 258 -20.88 -9.98 1.51
C LEU A 258 -21.30 -9.94 2.98
N ALA A 259 -20.66 -9.06 3.77
CA ALA A 259 -20.94 -8.93 5.19
C ALA A 259 -22.40 -8.56 5.47
N ILE A 260 -22.96 -7.59 4.75
CA ILE A 260 -24.37 -7.19 4.88
C ILE A 260 -25.30 -8.37 4.50
N ALA A 261 -24.99 -9.12 3.44
CA ALA A 261 -25.80 -10.26 3.04
C ALA A 261 -25.86 -11.33 4.13
N LEU A 262 -24.69 -11.68 4.70
CA LEU A 262 -24.58 -12.63 5.79
C LEU A 262 -25.31 -12.14 7.05
N LEU A 263 -25.15 -10.86 7.39
CA LEU A 263 -25.81 -10.27 8.55
C LEU A 263 -27.34 -10.26 8.39
N TYR A 264 -27.85 -9.94 7.19
CA TYR A 264 -29.29 -10.05 6.92
C TYR A 264 -29.80 -11.50 6.96
N GLU A 265 -29.01 -12.48 6.56
CA GLU A 265 -29.36 -13.89 6.73
C GLU A 265 -29.44 -14.29 8.21
N LYS A 266 -28.46 -13.87 9.02
CA LYS A 266 -28.47 -14.06 10.48
C LYS A 266 -29.71 -13.46 11.14
N LEU A 267 -30.19 -12.34 10.61
CA LEU A 267 -31.41 -11.66 11.07
C LEU A 267 -32.69 -12.19 10.41
N ALA A 268 -32.63 -13.28 9.64
CA ALA A 268 -33.74 -13.86 8.87
C ALA A 268 -34.41 -12.90 7.86
N LEU A 269 -33.72 -11.83 7.44
CA LEU A 269 -34.18 -10.84 6.47
C LEU A 269 -33.79 -11.22 5.04
N ARG A 270 -34.21 -12.40 4.58
CA ARG A 270 -33.79 -13.03 3.32
C ARG A 270 -33.95 -12.16 2.08
N ARG A 271 -35.03 -11.39 1.96
CA ARG A 271 -35.23 -10.48 0.82
C ARG A 271 -34.13 -9.44 0.73
N ARG A 272 -33.74 -8.84 1.86
CA ARG A 272 -32.64 -7.84 1.91
C ARG A 272 -31.28 -8.49 1.64
N ALA A 273 -31.05 -9.70 2.17
CA ALA A 273 -29.82 -10.45 1.89
C ALA A 273 -29.62 -10.69 0.39
N ARG A 274 -30.70 -11.09 -0.34
CA ARG A 274 -30.65 -11.38 -1.78
C ARG A 274 -30.22 -10.17 -2.63
N GLU A 275 -30.57 -8.95 -2.25
CA GLU A 275 -30.10 -7.75 -2.93
C GLU A 275 -28.58 -7.62 -2.82
N HIS A 276 -28.03 -7.80 -1.61
CA HIS A 276 -26.59 -7.70 -1.37
C HIS A 276 -25.81 -8.89 -1.96
N TRP A 277 -26.37 -10.11 -2.02
CA TRP A 277 -25.80 -11.23 -2.76
C TRP A 277 -25.66 -10.92 -4.26
N ARG A 278 -26.68 -10.30 -4.88
CA ARG A 278 -26.59 -9.89 -6.29
C ARG A 278 -25.50 -8.83 -6.50
N ARG A 279 -25.42 -7.83 -5.62
CA ARG A 279 -24.38 -6.80 -5.67
C ARG A 279 -22.98 -7.40 -5.48
N TYR A 280 -22.84 -8.32 -4.52
CA TYR A 280 -21.60 -9.05 -4.33
C TYR A 280 -21.13 -9.73 -5.62
N LEU A 281 -22.02 -10.47 -6.30
CA LEU A 281 -21.68 -11.14 -7.56
C LEU A 281 -21.32 -10.19 -8.70
N GLN A 282 -21.85 -8.96 -8.70
CA GLN A 282 -21.45 -7.93 -9.67
C GLN A 282 -20.02 -7.44 -9.42
N CYS A 283 -19.61 -7.37 -8.15
CA CYS A 283 -18.28 -6.90 -7.75
C CYS A 283 -17.23 -8.02 -7.77
N ALA A 284 -17.62 -9.23 -7.39
CA ALA A 284 -16.77 -10.41 -7.27
C ALA A 284 -17.48 -11.66 -7.87
N PRO A 285 -17.42 -11.84 -9.20
CA PRO A 285 -18.17 -12.89 -9.88
C PRO A 285 -17.58 -14.30 -9.74
N SER A 286 -16.40 -14.45 -9.14
CA SER A 286 -15.69 -15.73 -9.01
C SER A 286 -15.19 -15.97 -7.58
N GLY A 287 -14.86 -17.22 -7.28
CA GLY A 287 -14.40 -17.64 -5.96
C GLY A 287 -15.48 -18.35 -5.13
N ALA A 288 -15.08 -18.91 -3.99
CA ALA A 288 -15.95 -19.73 -3.13
C ALA A 288 -17.22 -18.99 -2.67
N TRP A 289 -17.10 -17.73 -2.29
CA TRP A 289 -18.25 -16.93 -1.88
C TRP A 289 -19.20 -16.60 -3.03
N ALA A 290 -18.70 -16.51 -4.27
CA ALA A 290 -19.56 -16.34 -5.43
C ALA A 290 -20.44 -17.58 -5.70
N GLU A 291 -19.93 -18.78 -5.44
CA GLU A 291 -20.70 -20.02 -5.51
C GLU A 291 -21.77 -20.07 -4.41
N VAL A 292 -21.41 -19.66 -3.19
CA VAL A 292 -22.37 -19.52 -2.09
C VAL A 292 -23.46 -18.52 -2.46
N ALA A 293 -23.10 -17.36 -2.96
CA ALA A 293 -24.05 -16.32 -3.36
C ALA A 293 -25.03 -16.81 -4.43
N ARG A 294 -24.56 -17.53 -5.46
CA ARG A 294 -25.44 -18.12 -6.49
C ARG A 294 -26.43 -19.11 -5.85
N ARG A 295 -25.94 -20.03 -5.01
CA ARG A 295 -26.79 -21.01 -4.31
C ARG A 295 -27.86 -20.31 -3.47
N ARG A 296 -27.50 -19.27 -2.71
CA ARG A 296 -28.44 -18.47 -1.92
C ARG A 296 -29.49 -17.75 -2.76
N LEU A 297 -29.14 -17.36 -3.96
CA LEU A 297 -30.06 -16.73 -4.91
C LEU A 297 -30.98 -17.75 -5.61
N ASP A 298 -30.52 -18.98 -5.81
CA ASP A 298 -31.32 -20.08 -6.42
C ASP A 298 -32.28 -20.72 -5.42
N GLU A 299 -32.03 -20.61 -4.11
CA GLU A 299 -32.97 -21.10 -3.08
C GLU A 299 -34.26 -20.30 -3.19
N ALA A 300 -35.40 -21.04 -3.27
CA ALA A 300 -36.73 -20.43 -3.40
C ALA A 300 -37.00 -19.43 -2.25
N ASP A 301 -37.57 -18.27 -2.58
CA ASP A 301 -37.97 -17.28 -1.59
C ASP A 301 -39.21 -17.84 -0.85
N PRO A 302 -39.11 -18.29 0.41
CA PRO A 302 -40.26 -18.87 1.12
C PRO A 302 -41.38 -17.85 1.37
N ASP A 303 -41.06 -16.54 1.26
CA ASP A 303 -42.03 -15.47 1.43
C ASP A 303 -42.70 -15.04 0.12
N ALA A 304 -42.33 -15.63 -1.02
CA ALA A 304 -42.94 -15.34 -2.31
C ALA A 304 -44.31 -16.00 -2.51
N SER A 305 -44.72 -16.85 -1.58
CA SER A 305 -45.97 -17.65 -1.67
C SER A 305 -47.04 -17.25 -0.61
N ALA A 306 -46.86 -16.11 0.07
CA ALA A 306 -47.83 -15.58 1.05
C ALA A 306 -48.50 -14.29 0.58
#